data_9013a43ccbadcb77c8d28ae7207bf309
#
_entry.id   9013a43ccbadcb77c8d28ae7207bf309
#
_cell.length_a   1.000
_cell.length_b   1.000
_cell.length_c   1.000
_cell.angle_alpha   90.00
_cell.angle_beta   90.00
_cell.angle_gamma   90.00
#
_symmetry.space_group_name_H-M   'P 1'
#
loop_
_entity.id
_entity.type
_entity.pdbx_description
1 polymer ?
#
loop_
_entity_poly.entity_id
_entity_poly.type
_entity_poly.pdbx_seq_one_letter_code
_entity_poly.pdbx_strand_id
1 'polypeptide(L)'
;MATHFDQPPTREERRKAGQACRDKVSRISQGRFDPKARKFDPIELLRAAHEGRVAELLPLKFARMAATPFTFYRGAAPLMAADLSELPRTGIDVQICGDAHVQNLGAYGGGADGHLIFDINDFDETIKAPWEWDVKRMAASLILAGREARNSERQCKDAVLHFSRTYRETMQELSELSVIELARYQVTRHLNVSPVVSVLRKAEHATPQSSLQKLSVEKDGKYAIKELVDPTYGIPVQYRVPESTAKQVLAALPGYIQTLLPERHHFFRQYRPVDVGFRIVGTGSVGTRDYIVLLFSGAIEDPLFLQLKQELPSAYASYLPKSNPPKHHGQRVVDGVRRMLVQFDIFMGWATIAGRPYLVRQLRDHKGGIESSDLEGKGVLQYAEVCGELLAKGHARSGDPCMLAGYLGTADRFDKALVNFAVDYADQDTRDFEELLKAIRSGSVEVRKPAAKQAKANKPKDKKKAPPEAKGKAKGKKKAKSST
;
A
#
# COMPACT_ATOMS: atom_id res chain seq x y z
N MET A 1 -6.55 30.34 -44.29
CA MET A 1 -5.84 30.79 -43.09
C MET A 1 -5.10 29.58 -42.52
N ALA A 2 -3.77 29.57 -42.60
CA ALA A 2 -2.98 28.53 -41.95
C ALA A 2 -3.09 28.75 -40.45
N THR A 3 -3.70 27.82 -39.74
CA THR A 3 -3.67 27.80 -38.28
C THR A 3 -2.23 27.52 -37.86
N HIS A 4 -1.51 28.53 -37.39
CA HIS A 4 -0.25 28.35 -36.71
C HIS A 4 -0.54 27.57 -35.43
N PHE A 5 -0.23 26.28 -35.42
CA PHE A 5 -0.10 25.54 -34.18
C PHE A 5 1.21 25.96 -33.54
N ASP A 6 1.15 26.51 -32.31
CA ASP A 6 2.34 26.77 -31.52
C ASP A 6 3.08 25.44 -31.34
N GLN A 7 4.35 25.40 -31.71
CA GLN A 7 5.15 24.23 -31.53
C GLN A 7 5.39 24.01 -30.02
N PRO A 8 5.15 22.78 -29.50
CA PRO A 8 5.44 22.51 -28.11
C PRO A 8 6.94 22.69 -27.81
N PRO A 9 7.30 23.06 -26.57
CA PRO A 9 8.70 23.20 -26.18
C PRO A 9 9.51 21.94 -26.49
N THR A 10 10.68 22.08 -26.99
CA THR A 10 11.63 20.99 -27.26
C THR A 10 12.07 20.31 -25.99
N ARG A 11 12.61 19.09 -26.06
CA ARG A 11 13.17 18.38 -24.90
C ARG A 11 14.25 19.23 -24.21
N GLU A 12 15.10 19.89 -24.99
CA GLU A 12 16.18 20.75 -24.47
C GLU A 12 15.64 21.97 -23.70
N GLU A 13 14.61 22.64 -24.21
CA GLU A 13 13.97 23.76 -23.52
C GLU A 13 13.33 23.31 -22.22
N ARG A 14 12.65 22.18 -22.20
CA ARG A 14 12.06 21.60 -20.99
C ARG A 14 13.13 21.19 -19.97
N ARG A 15 14.27 20.65 -20.41
CA ARG A 15 15.41 20.36 -19.53
C ARG A 15 16.00 21.63 -18.92
N LYS A 16 16.18 22.70 -19.72
CA LYS A 16 16.64 23.99 -19.22
C LYS A 16 15.67 24.59 -18.20
N ALA A 17 14.36 24.47 -18.44
CA ALA A 17 13.34 24.88 -17.47
C ALA A 17 13.48 24.13 -16.15
N GLY A 18 13.70 22.81 -16.21
CA GLY A 18 13.98 22.00 -15.00
C GLY A 18 15.28 22.39 -14.30
N GLN A 19 16.33 22.72 -15.04
CA GLN A 19 17.59 23.22 -14.49
C GLN A 19 17.40 24.55 -13.76
N ALA A 20 16.60 25.46 -14.31
CA ALA A 20 16.30 26.75 -13.71
C ALA A 20 15.54 26.63 -12.37
N CYS A 21 14.81 25.53 -12.13
CA CYS A 21 14.19 25.28 -10.83
C CYS A 21 15.22 25.17 -9.70
N ARG A 22 16.49 24.88 -9.99
CA ARG A 22 17.59 24.81 -9.01
C ARG A 22 17.94 26.18 -8.39
N ASP A 23 17.62 27.26 -9.09
CA ASP A 23 17.86 28.63 -8.60
C ASP A 23 16.90 28.94 -7.45
N LYS A 24 15.68 28.37 -7.49
CA LYS A 24 14.69 28.48 -6.42
C LYS A 24 14.95 27.49 -5.30
N VAL A 25 15.20 26.23 -5.65
CA VAL A 25 15.41 25.14 -4.70
C VAL A 25 16.59 24.30 -5.17
N SER A 26 17.74 24.49 -4.55
CA SER A 26 18.93 23.71 -4.90
C SER A 26 18.75 22.23 -4.57
N ARG A 27 19.44 21.35 -5.30
CA ARG A 27 19.43 19.91 -5.01
C ARG A 27 19.91 19.57 -3.59
N ILE A 28 20.88 20.35 -3.08
CA ILE A 28 21.43 20.18 -1.72
C ILE A 28 20.40 20.59 -0.67
N SER A 29 19.59 21.64 -0.90
CA SER A 29 18.58 22.09 0.04
C SER A 29 17.45 21.08 0.22
N GLN A 30 17.27 20.13 -0.72
CA GLN A 30 16.30 19.03 -0.56
C GLN A 30 16.63 18.08 0.60
N GLY A 31 17.89 18.08 1.06
CA GLY A 31 18.33 17.29 2.20
C GLY A 31 18.03 17.94 3.57
N ARG A 32 17.49 19.15 3.60
CA ARG A 32 17.26 19.87 4.85
C ARG A 32 15.90 19.53 5.44
N PHE A 33 15.90 19.20 6.72
CA PHE A 33 14.72 19.11 7.55
C PHE A 33 15.06 19.67 8.94
N ASP A 34 14.28 20.63 9.41
CA ASP A 34 14.47 21.21 10.76
C ASP A 34 13.27 20.84 11.64
N PRO A 35 13.42 19.89 12.56
CA PRO A 35 12.35 19.51 13.49
C PRO A 35 11.85 20.66 14.35
N LYS A 36 12.70 21.67 14.63
CA LYS A 36 12.36 22.83 15.48
C LYS A 36 11.45 23.83 14.75
N ALA A 37 11.40 23.78 13.42
CA ALA A 37 10.51 24.62 12.62
C ALA A 37 9.06 24.16 12.66
N ARG A 38 8.79 22.93 13.14
CA ARG A 38 7.44 22.34 13.23
C ARG A 38 6.56 23.14 14.20
N LYS A 39 5.33 23.48 13.77
CA LYS A 39 4.39 24.33 14.50
C LYS A 39 3.14 23.59 15.00
N PHE A 40 3.09 22.29 14.88
CA PHE A 40 1.93 21.48 15.26
C PHE A 40 2.31 20.38 16.26
N ASP A 41 1.34 20.00 17.09
CA ASP A 41 1.42 18.81 17.92
C ASP A 41 1.08 17.57 17.07
N PRO A 42 1.92 16.52 17.04
CA PRO A 42 1.71 15.35 16.21
C PRO A 42 0.44 14.56 16.59
N ILE A 43 0.11 14.51 17.88
CA ILE A 43 -1.07 13.75 18.34
C ILE A 43 -2.36 14.49 17.99
N GLU A 44 -2.39 15.80 18.16
CA GLU A 44 -3.55 16.63 17.78
C GLU A 44 -3.79 16.59 16.27
N LEU A 45 -2.73 16.66 15.45
CA LEU A 45 -2.86 16.58 14.01
C LEU A 45 -3.36 15.19 13.56
N LEU A 46 -2.87 14.11 14.17
CA LEU A 46 -3.38 12.77 13.90
C LEU A 46 -4.86 12.62 14.27
N ARG A 47 -5.30 13.18 15.40
CA ARG A 47 -6.71 13.18 15.80
C ARG A 47 -7.59 13.90 14.78
N ALA A 48 -7.18 15.10 14.39
CA ALA A 48 -7.89 15.88 13.37
C ALA A 48 -7.99 15.13 12.02
N ALA A 49 -6.92 14.45 11.59
CA ALA A 49 -6.87 13.66 10.37
C ALA A 49 -7.76 12.40 10.42
N HIS A 50 -8.24 12.02 11.59
CA HIS A 50 -9.16 10.87 11.74
C HIS A 50 -10.64 11.26 11.73
N GLU A 51 -10.96 12.53 11.54
CA GLU A 51 -12.34 12.99 11.38
C GLU A 51 -13.03 12.27 10.20
N GLY A 52 -14.31 11.93 10.38
CA GLY A 52 -15.09 11.19 9.37
C GLY A 52 -14.87 9.67 9.34
N ARG A 53 -13.90 9.13 10.09
CA ARG A 53 -13.70 7.69 10.27
C ARG A 53 -14.71 7.11 11.27
N VAL A 54 -14.85 5.80 11.26
CA VAL A 54 -15.65 5.03 12.23
C VAL A 54 -14.94 5.07 13.58
N ALA A 55 -15.51 5.79 14.54
CA ALA A 55 -14.87 6.10 15.83
C ALA A 55 -14.49 4.81 16.61
N GLU A 56 -15.34 3.78 16.57
CA GLU A 56 -15.15 2.50 17.26
C GLU A 56 -13.92 1.72 16.74
N LEU A 57 -13.42 2.06 15.56
CA LEU A 57 -12.24 1.43 14.96
C LEU A 57 -10.94 2.22 15.22
N LEU A 58 -11.00 3.45 15.73
CA LEU A 58 -9.81 4.24 16.01
C LEU A 58 -8.90 3.64 17.09
N PRO A 59 -9.41 3.03 18.17
CA PRO A 59 -8.56 2.32 19.11
C PRO A 59 -7.76 1.17 18.49
N LEU A 60 -8.32 0.47 17.50
CA LEU A 60 -7.59 -0.54 16.72
C LEU A 60 -6.54 0.09 15.82
N LYS A 61 -6.85 1.22 15.17
CA LYS A 61 -5.90 1.95 14.32
C LYS A 61 -4.67 2.36 15.13
N PHE A 62 -4.87 3.02 16.26
CA PHE A 62 -3.78 3.43 17.14
C PHE A 62 -3.00 2.24 17.71
N ALA A 63 -3.68 1.12 18.03
CA ALA A 63 -3.00 -0.10 18.47
C ALA A 63 -2.07 -0.68 17.38
N ARG A 64 -2.50 -0.67 16.11
CA ARG A 64 -1.65 -1.09 14.98
C ARG A 64 -0.51 -0.11 14.73
N MET A 65 -0.75 1.19 14.83
CA MET A 65 0.28 2.23 14.70
C MET A 65 1.34 2.13 15.81
N ALA A 66 0.95 1.74 17.02
CA ALA A 66 1.82 1.63 18.18
C ALA A 66 2.72 0.37 18.20
N ALA A 67 2.70 -0.45 17.15
CA ALA A 67 3.49 -1.68 17.12
C ALA A 67 4.99 -1.43 16.86
N THR A 68 5.33 -0.61 15.87
CA THR A 68 6.71 -0.23 15.51
C THR A 68 6.74 1.18 14.92
N PRO A 69 7.91 1.86 14.89
CA PRO A 69 8.04 3.14 14.19
C PRO A 69 7.60 3.07 12.73
N PHE A 70 7.95 2.00 12.00
CA PHE A 70 7.52 1.86 10.61
C PHE A 70 6.00 1.66 10.47
N THR A 71 5.34 0.93 11.38
CA THR A 71 3.86 0.84 11.36
C THR A 71 3.19 2.16 11.74
N PHE A 72 3.82 2.97 12.60
CA PHE A 72 3.40 4.34 12.89
C PHE A 72 3.49 5.21 11.63
N TYR A 73 4.65 5.22 10.96
CA TYR A 73 4.88 5.94 9.71
C TYR A 73 3.79 5.70 8.67
N ARG A 74 3.41 4.43 8.47
CA ARG A 74 2.35 4.03 7.54
C ARG A 74 0.96 4.54 7.91
N GLY A 75 0.71 4.82 9.18
CA GLY A 75 -0.54 5.41 9.66
C GLY A 75 -0.53 6.93 9.75
N ALA A 76 0.66 7.54 9.62
CA ALA A 76 0.95 8.94 9.92
C ALA A 76 1.25 9.80 8.68
N ALA A 77 0.73 9.42 7.50
CA ALA A 77 0.86 10.24 6.28
C ALA A 77 0.48 11.73 6.48
N PRO A 78 -0.53 12.09 7.29
CA PRO A 78 -0.86 13.49 7.57
C PRO A 78 0.26 14.29 8.23
N LEU A 79 1.09 13.68 9.11
CA LEU A 79 2.21 14.37 9.74
C LEU A 79 3.24 14.76 8.69
N MET A 80 3.63 13.81 7.82
CA MET A 80 4.59 14.11 6.77
C MET A 80 4.04 15.10 5.74
N ALA A 81 2.74 15.06 5.44
CA ALA A 81 2.12 16.04 4.55
C ALA A 81 2.24 17.47 5.12
N ALA A 82 2.02 17.64 6.42
CA ALA A 82 2.20 18.91 7.10
C ALA A 82 3.66 19.38 7.06
N ASP A 83 4.61 18.50 7.41
CA ASP A 83 6.04 18.82 7.39
C ASP A 83 6.53 19.18 5.98
N LEU A 84 6.18 18.39 4.97
CA LEU A 84 6.57 18.63 3.58
C LEU A 84 5.99 19.93 3.04
N SER A 85 4.84 20.35 3.54
CA SER A 85 4.19 21.60 3.11
C SER A 85 5.01 22.84 3.45
N GLU A 86 5.78 22.79 4.53
CA GLU A 86 6.64 23.88 5.00
C GLU A 86 8.01 23.92 4.30
N LEU A 87 8.36 22.87 3.55
CA LEU A 87 9.63 22.78 2.83
C LEU A 87 9.58 23.49 1.47
N PRO A 88 10.72 24.00 0.98
CA PRO A 88 10.80 24.59 -0.35
C PRO A 88 10.40 23.60 -1.44
N ARG A 89 9.59 24.07 -2.42
CA ARG A 89 9.05 23.27 -3.53
C ARG A 89 9.71 23.66 -4.83
N THR A 90 10.08 22.67 -5.64
CA THR A 90 10.69 22.89 -6.97
C THR A 90 9.73 23.55 -7.96
N GLY A 91 8.42 23.39 -7.75
CA GLY A 91 7.37 23.83 -8.69
C GLY A 91 7.16 22.86 -9.84
N ILE A 92 7.76 21.66 -9.81
CA ILE A 92 7.49 20.58 -10.76
C ILE A 92 6.45 19.64 -10.14
N ASP A 93 5.21 19.75 -10.60
CA ASP A 93 4.10 18.94 -10.10
C ASP A 93 3.85 17.74 -11.00
N VAL A 94 3.64 16.58 -10.36
CA VAL A 94 3.26 15.32 -11.00
C VAL A 94 2.03 14.72 -10.31
N GLN A 95 1.47 13.65 -10.83
CA GLN A 95 0.60 12.82 -10.02
C GLN A 95 1.47 12.04 -9.04
N ILE A 96 1.33 12.28 -7.75
CA ILE A 96 1.95 11.48 -6.70
C ILE A 96 1.02 10.33 -6.28
N CYS A 97 1.57 9.21 -5.81
CA CYS A 97 0.75 8.20 -5.13
C CYS A 97 0.39 8.66 -3.69
N GLY A 98 1.19 9.56 -3.12
CA GLY A 98 0.94 10.30 -1.89
C GLY A 98 1.34 9.55 -0.62
N ASP A 99 1.26 8.23 -0.60
CA ASP A 99 1.75 7.39 0.52
C ASP A 99 2.86 6.44 0.01
N ALA A 100 3.89 7.01 -0.63
CA ALA A 100 5.01 6.26 -1.17
C ALA A 100 5.85 5.65 -0.06
N HIS A 101 5.65 4.38 0.25
CA HIS A 101 6.46 3.62 1.18
C HIS A 101 6.68 2.18 0.70
N VAL A 102 7.70 1.49 1.24
CA VAL A 102 8.16 0.18 0.76
C VAL A 102 7.06 -0.90 0.70
N GLN A 103 6.01 -0.82 1.49
CA GLN A 103 4.91 -1.79 1.46
C GLN A 103 3.72 -1.36 0.58
N ASN A 104 3.79 -0.20 -0.07
CA ASN A 104 2.80 0.25 -1.06
C ASN A 104 3.18 -0.12 -2.50
N LEU A 105 4.13 -1.03 -2.66
CA LEU A 105 4.40 -1.73 -3.90
C LEU A 105 4.07 -3.21 -3.71
N GLY A 106 3.58 -3.84 -4.76
CA GLY A 106 3.20 -5.24 -4.66
C GLY A 106 2.82 -5.85 -5.99
N ALA A 107 2.60 -7.17 -5.97
CA ALA A 107 2.10 -7.89 -7.11
C ALA A 107 0.58 -7.87 -7.16
N TYR A 108 0.04 -7.84 -8.37
CA TYR A 108 -1.39 -8.00 -8.65
C TYR A 108 -1.61 -8.58 -10.05
N GLY A 109 -2.79 -9.17 -10.27
CA GLY A 109 -3.23 -9.61 -11.59
C GLY A 109 -3.27 -8.41 -12.52
N GLY A 110 -2.53 -8.51 -13.60
CA GLY A 110 -2.39 -7.43 -14.56
C GLY A 110 -3.53 -7.39 -15.57
N GLY A 111 -3.39 -6.51 -16.52
CA GLY A 111 -4.36 -6.24 -17.55
C GLY A 111 -4.74 -7.42 -18.46
N ALA A 112 -4.99 -7.12 -19.73
CA ALA A 112 -5.62 -8.05 -20.69
C ALA A 112 -4.82 -9.33 -21.01
N ASP A 113 -3.54 -9.40 -20.68
CA ASP A 113 -2.65 -10.54 -20.92
C ASP A 113 -2.57 -11.56 -19.76
N GLY A 114 -3.20 -11.24 -18.61
CA GLY A 114 -3.24 -12.14 -17.46
C GLY A 114 -1.91 -12.30 -16.71
N HIS A 115 -0.85 -11.58 -17.09
CA HIS A 115 0.42 -11.65 -16.40
C HIS A 115 0.40 -10.92 -15.06
N LEU A 116 1.16 -11.44 -14.08
CA LEU A 116 1.39 -10.76 -12.83
C LEU A 116 2.29 -9.55 -13.03
N ILE A 117 1.90 -8.44 -12.40
CA ILE A 117 2.62 -7.18 -12.42
C ILE A 117 3.10 -6.90 -11.01
N PHE A 118 4.30 -6.34 -10.90
CA PHE A 118 4.80 -5.73 -9.67
C PHE A 118 4.89 -4.23 -9.88
N ASP A 119 4.09 -3.46 -9.14
CA ASP A 119 4.00 -2.00 -9.28
C ASP A 119 3.47 -1.34 -8.00
N ILE A 120 3.29 -0.01 -8.02
CA ILE A 120 2.61 0.74 -6.95
C ILE A 120 1.16 0.23 -6.86
N ASN A 121 0.69 -0.09 -5.66
CA ASN A 121 -0.60 -0.75 -5.48
C ASN A 121 -1.58 -0.03 -4.53
N ASP A 122 -1.16 1.06 -3.88
CA ASP A 122 -2.02 1.88 -3.04
C ASP A 122 -1.94 3.37 -3.41
N PHE A 123 -3.09 3.97 -3.68
CA PHE A 123 -3.27 5.31 -4.20
C PHE A 123 -4.29 6.13 -3.39
N ASP A 124 -4.59 5.74 -2.15
CA ASP A 124 -5.58 6.44 -1.33
C ASP A 124 -5.26 7.93 -1.17
N GLU A 125 -3.98 8.27 -1.10
CA GLU A 125 -3.49 9.64 -0.92
C GLU A 125 -3.10 10.34 -2.24
N THR A 126 -3.33 9.71 -3.39
CA THR A 126 -2.89 10.24 -4.70
C THR A 126 -3.49 11.60 -5.00
N ILE A 127 -2.67 12.52 -5.48
CA ILE A 127 -3.07 13.88 -5.87
C ILE A 127 -2.00 14.47 -6.78
N LYS A 128 -2.31 15.53 -7.54
CA LYS A 128 -1.28 16.29 -8.26
C LYS A 128 -0.55 17.21 -7.27
N ALA A 129 0.76 16.99 -7.10
CA ALA A 129 1.58 17.67 -6.09
C ALA A 129 3.08 17.65 -6.46
N PRO A 130 3.96 18.35 -5.71
CA PRO A 130 5.39 18.31 -5.94
C PRO A 130 5.95 16.88 -5.91
N TRP A 131 6.68 16.51 -6.96
CA TRP A 131 7.25 15.17 -7.13
C TRP A 131 8.15 14.74 -5.95
N GLU A 132 8.85 15.70 -5.36
CA GLU A 132 9.76 15.46 -4.25
C GLU A 132 9.05 14.94 -2.98
N TRP A 133 7.74 15.10 -2.86
CA TRP A 133 7.00 14.61 -1.71
C TRP A 133 6.97 13.08 -1.66
N ASP A 134 6.65 12.42 -2.77
CA ASP A 134 6.71 10.95 -2.87
C ASP A 134 8.14 10.43 -2.69
N VAL A 135 9.13 11.07 -3.33
CA VAL A 135 10.53 10.65 -3.23
C VAL A 135 11.05 10.74 -1.80
N LYS A 136 10.73 11.81 -1.08
CA LYS A 136 11.08 11.99 0.34
C LYS A 136 10.38 10.97 1.22
N ARG A 137 9.10 10.68 0.94
CA ARG A 137 8.35 9.69 1.70
C ARG A 137 8.89 8.28 1.50
N MET A 138 9.20 7.89 0.27
CA MET A 138 9.84 6.60 -0.01
C MET A 138 11.21 6.50 0.66
N ALA A 139 12.03 7.54 0.58
CA ALA A 139 13.37 7.57 1.17
C ALA A 139 13.34 7.37 2.71
N ALA A 140 12.48 8.09 3.42
CA ALA A 140 12.32 7.92 4.88
C ALA A 140 11.80 6.50 5.23
N SER A 141 10.89 5.95 4.41
CA SER A 141 10.37 4.59 4.61
C SER A 141 11.46 3.51 4.48
N LEU A 142 12.44 3.70 3.59
CA LEU A 142 13.58 2.79 3.43
C LEU A 142 14.48 2.76 4.67
N ILE A 143 14.68 3.90 5.34
CA ILE A 143 15.41 3.94 6.62
C ILE A 143 14.62 3.19 7.70
N LEU A 144 13.34 3.52 7.89
CA LEU A 144 12.51 2.93 8.95
C LEU A 144 12.31 1.42 8.75
N ALA A 145 11.98 0.97 7.55
CA ALA A 145 11.81 -0.44 7.23
C ALA A 145 13.15 -1.20 7.29
N GLY A 146 14.24 -0.56 6.86
CA GLY A 146 15.57 -1.13 6.98
C GLY A 146 16.00 -1.35 8.43
N ARG A 147 15.73 -0.39 9.32
CA ARG A 147 15.95 -0.52 10.77
C ARG A 147 15.07 -1.63 11.37
N GLU A 148 13.80 -1.73 10.99
CA GLU A 148 12.89 -2.80 11.42
C GLU A 148 13.38 -4.18 10.96
N ALA A 149 13.94 -4.29 9.75
CA ALA A 149 14.58 -5.48 9.23
C ALA A 149 16.00 -5.72 9.77
N ARG A 150 16.43 -4.99 10.82
CA ARG A 150 17.72 -5.11 11.51
C ARG A 150 18.96 -4.89 10.65
N ASN A 151 18.81 -4.13 9.56
CA ASN A 151 19.97 -3.68 8.80
C ASN A 151 20.78 -2.64 9.60
N SER A 152 22.07 -2.54 9.33
CA SER A 152 22.91 -1.47 9.87
C SER A 152 22.50 -0.10 9.29
N GLU A 153 22.78 0.99 10.02
CA GLU A 153 22.52 2.36 9.54
C GLU A 153 23.20 2.63 8.19
N ARG A 154 24.38 2.05 7.97
CA ARG A 154 25.07 2.14 6.69
C ARG A 154 24.23 1.51 5.57
N GLN A 155 23.74 0.27 5.78
CA GLN A 155 22.90 -0.41 4.78
C GLN A 155 21.60 0.36 4.51
N CYS A 156 20.98 0.93 5.54
CA CYS A 156 19.78 1.78 5.38
C CYS A 156 20.09 3.03 4.53
N LYS A 157 21.20 3.72 4.78
CA LYS A 157 21.67 4.86 3.98
C LYS A 157 22.02 4.46 2.55
N ASP A 158 22.69 3.34 2.38
CA ASP A 158 23.04 2.78 1.06
C ASP A 158 21.76 2.45 0.27
N ALA A 159 20.71 1.93 0.92
CA ALA A 159 19.41 1.70 0.28
C ALA A 159 18.79 3.00 -0.27
N VAL A 160 18.82 4.09 0.49
CA VAL A 160 18.34 5.40 0.00
C VAL A 160 19.20 5.91 -1.17
N LEU A 161 20.52 5.69 -1.14
CA LEU A 161 21.40 6.02 -2.27
C LEU A 161 21.04 5.22 -3.53
N HIS A 162 20.82 3.91 -3.40
CA HIS A 162 20.38 3.04 -4.49
C HIS A 162 19.03 3.49 -5.06
N PHE A 163 18.06 3.73 -4.20
CA PHE A 163 16.74 4.28 -4.59
C PHE A 163 16.87 5.57 -5.39
N SER A 164 17.57 6.56 -4.84
CA SER A 164 17.67 7.89 -5.43
C SER A 164 18.45 7.87 -6.75
N ARG A 165 19.55 7.12 -6.80
CA ARG A 165 20.33 6.91 -8.02
C ARG A 165 19.47 6.30 -9.11
N THR A 166 18.78 5.19 -8.82
CA THR A 166 17.94 4.50 -9.80
C THR A 166 16.80 5.41 -10.26
N TYR A 167 16.14 6.14 -9.34
CA TYR A 167 15.12 7.12 -9.71
C TYR A 167 15.68 8.17 -10.68
N ARG A 168 16.84 8.74 -10.39
CA ARG A 168 17.50 9.76 -11.22
C ARG A 168 17.92 9.21 -12.59
N GLU A 169 18.56 8.06 -12.63
CA GLU A 169 19.04 7.43 -13.87
C GLU A 169 17.87 7.00 -14.75
N THR A 170 16.85 6.36 -14.19
CA THR A 170 15.62 6.03 -14.90
C THR A 170 14.92 7.28 -15.44
N MET A 171 14.86 8.37 -14.66
CA MET A 171 14.28 9.62 -15.15
C MET A 171 15.05 10.21 -16.33
N GLN A 172 16.39 10.09 -16.36
CA GLN A 172 17.18 10.47 -17.53
C GLN A 172 16.81 9.59 -18.75
N GLU A 173 16.74 8.27 -18.58
CA GLU A 173 16.35 7.34 -19.64
C GLU A 173 14.95 7.68 -20.19
N LEU A 174 13.96 7.84 -19.31
CA LEU A 174 12.58 8.11 -19.69
C LEU A 174 12.40 9.47 -20.37
N SER A 175 13.27 10.44 -20.08
CA SER A 175 13.23 11.76 -20.73
C SER A 175 13.68 11.74 -22.20
N GLU A 176 14.36 10.66 -22.64
CA GLU A 176 14.77 10.46 -24.04
C GLU A 176 13.72 9.71 -24.87
N LEU A 177 12.77 9.04 -24.23
CA LEU A 177 11.74 8.30 -24.94
C LEU A 177 10.78 9.23 -25.71
N SER A 178 10.21 8.73 -26.79
CA SER A 178 9.06 9.37 -27.42
C SER A 178 7.83 9.29 -26.49
N VAL A 179 6.83 10.13 -26.73
CA VAL A 179 5.60 10.13 -25.96
C VAL A 179 4.89 8.75 -25.98
N ILE A 180 4.92 8.08 -27.14
CA ILE A 180 4.29 6.76 -27.30
C ILE A 180 5.07 5.68 -26.55
N GLU A 181 6.40 5.70 -26.61
CA GLU A 181 7.25 4.75 -25.88
C GLU A 181 7.06 4.94 -24.36
N LEU A 182 7.07 6.18 -23.87
CA LEU A 182 6.82 6.48 -22.48
C LEU A 182 5.41 6.01 -22.03
N ALA A 183 4.38 6.23 -22.85
CA ALA A 183 3.03 5.80 -22.55
C ALA A 183 2.88 4.27 -22.38
N ARG A 184 3.76 3.49 -23.03
CA ARG A 184 3.77 2.02 -22.99
C ARG A 184 4.87 1.44 -22.08
N TYR A 185 5.70 2.28 -21.49
CA TYR A 185 6.84 1.82 -20.70
C TYR A 185 6.39 1.03 -19.47
N GLN A 186 6.72 -0.26 -19.45
CA GLN A 186 6.46 -1.17 -18.35
C GLN A 186 7.79 -1.69 -17.80
N VAL A 187 7.92 -1.67 -16.49
CA VAL A 187 9.11 -2.19 -15.80
C VAL A 187 9.06 -3.71 -15.76
N THR A 188 10.06 -4.37 -16.34
CA THR A 188 10.18 -5.83 -16.38
C THR A 188 11.51 -6.34 -15.85
N ARG A 189 12.55 -5.50 -15.83
CA ARG A 189 13.93 -5.90 -15.47
C ARG A 189 14.09 -6.36 -14.02
N HIS A 190 13.21 -5.95 -13.11
CA HIS A 190 13.29 -6.28 -11.69
C HIS A 190 12.47 -7.52 -11.26
N LEU A 191 11.82 -8.19 -12.18
CA LEU A 191 11.02 -9.39 -11.85
C LEU A 191 11.87 -10.54 -11.28
N ASN A 192 13.19 -10.52 -11.50
CA ASN A 192 14.13 -11.51 -10.97
C ASN A 192 14.81 -11.09 -9.65
N VAL A 193 14.50 -9.94 -9.09
CA VAL A 193 15.02 -9.48 -7.80
C VAL A 193 14.40 -10.30 -6.67
N SER A 194 15.23 -10.83 -5.76
CA SER A 194 14.79 -11.77 -4.72
C SER A 194 13.55 -11.34 -3.94
N PRO A 195 13.44 -10.11 -3.40
CA PRO A 195 12.22 -9.65 -2.74
C PRO A 195 10.99 -9.68 -3.65
N VAL A 196 11.12 -9.29 -4.92
CA VAL A 196 10.02 -9.27 -5.89
C VAL A 196 9.57 -10.68 -6.25
N VAL A 197 10.52 -11.60 -6.48
CA VAL A 197 10.23 -13.04 -6.76
C VAL A 197 9.43 -13.66 -5.62
N SER A 198 9.77 -13.36 -4.36
CA SER A 198 9.03 -13.82 -3.17
C SER A 198 7.56 -13.38 -3.24
N VAL A 199 7.33 -12.11 -3.58
CA VAL A 199 5.98 -11.54 -3.69
C VAL A 199 5.20 -12.12 -4.86
N LEU A 200 5.83 -12.27 -6.03
CA LEU A 200 5.18 -12.85 -7.22
C LEU A 200 4.73 -14.28 -6.97
N ARG A 201 5.57 -15.11 -6.34
CA ARG A 201 5.19 -16.49 -5.95
C ARG A 201 3.98 -16.52 -5.01
N LYS A 202 3.93 -15.63 -4.02
CA LYS A 202 2.76 -15.52 -3.13
C LYS A 202 1.51 -15.10 -3.92
N ALA A 203 1.67 -14.21 -4.90
CA ALA A 203 0.59 -13.73 -5.75
C ALA A 203 0.04 -14.81 -6.68
N GLU A 204 0.87 -15.68 -7.26
CA GLU A 204 0.46 -16.82 -8.10
C GLU A 204 -0.57 -17.72 -7.40
N HIS A 205 -0.46 -17.89 -6.08
CA HIS A 205 -1.37 -18.70 -5.28
C HIS A 205 -2.61 -17.95 -4.76
N ALA A 206 -2.71 -16.65 -4.99
CA ALA A 206 -3.82 -15.82 -4.54
C ALA A 206 -4.94 -15.74 -5.58
N THR A 207 -5.40 -16.90 -6.06
CA THR A 207 -6.44 -17.03 -7.08
C THR A 207 -7.85 -16.67 -6.58
N PRO A 208 -8.83 -16.37 -7.45
CA PRO A 208 -10.22 -16.18 -7.07
C PRO A 208 -10.79 -17.33 -6.22
N GLN A 209 -10.48 -18.59 -6.58
CA GLN A 209 -10.91 -19.78 -5.83
C GLN A 209 -10.27 -19.83 -4.43
N SER A 210 -8.98 -19.52 -4.31
CA SER A 210 -8.34 -19.44 -2.99
C SER A 210 -8.94 -18.34 -2.12
N SER A 211 -9.42 -17.27 -2.75
CA SER A 211 -10.13 -16.18 -2.07
C SER A 211 -11.52 -16.62 -1.63
N LEU A 212 -12.25 -17.38 -2.46
CA LEU A 212 -13.54 -17.96 -2.10
C LEU A 212 -13.42 -18.82 -0.85
N GLN A 213 -12.47 -19.75 -0.80
CA GLN A 213 -12.23 -20.63 0.34
C GLN A 213 -11.87 -19.88 1.63
N LYS A 214 -11.11 -18.79 1.52
CA LYS A 214 -10.64 -18.01 2.67
C LYS A 214 -11.67 -17.03 3.20
N LEU A 215 -12.47 -16.42 2.32
CA LEU A 215 -13.31 -15.26 2.65
C LEU A 215 -14.80 -15.59 2.72
N SER A 216 -15.21 -16.77 2.28
CA SER A 216 -16.60 -17.21 2.32
C SER A 216 -16.76 -18.57 3.00
N VAL A 217 -18.01 -18.89 3.30
CA VAL A 217 -18.45 -20.19 3.80
C VAL A 217 -19.64 -20.65 2.95
N GLU A 218 -19.63 -21.92 2.59
CA GLU A 218 -20.79 -22.55 1.96
C GLU A 218 -21.64 -23.22 3.03
N LYS A 219 -22.95 -22.99 2.97
CA LYS A 219 -23.94 -23.65 3.80
C LYS A 219 -25.20 -23.91 2.98
N ASP A 220 -25.62 -25.17 2.94
CA ASP A 220 -26.83 -25.60 2.21
C ASP A 220 -26.83 -25.15 0.73
N GLY A 221 -25.69 -25.26 0.04
CA GLY A 221 -25.50 -24.85 -1.35
C GLY A 221 -25.48 -23.35 -1.60
N LYS A 222 -25.44 -22.54 -0.51
CA LYS A 222 -25.37 -21.07 -0.61
C LYS A 222 -24.07 -20.56 -0.03
N TYR A 223 -23.42 -19.66 -0.75
CA TYR A 223 -22.23 -18.97 -0.30
C TYR A 223 -22.57 -17.70 0.48
N ALA A 224 -21.86 -17.47 1.56
CA ALA A 224 -21.94 -16.25 2.36
C ALA A 224 -20.54 -15.80 2.78
N ILE A 225 -20.36 -14.51 3.06
CA ILE A 225 -19.12 -13.95 3.58
C ILE A 225 -18.87 -14.50 4.95
N LYS A 226 -17.67 -15.06 5.16
CA LYS A 226 -17.22 -15.68 6.41
C LYS A 226 -16.88 -14.61 7.43
N GLU A 227 -17.21 -14.84 8.70
CA GLU A 227 -16.68 -14.03 9.79
C GLU A 227 -15.22 -14.38 10.04
N LEU A 228 -14.36 -13.33 10.10
CA LEU A 228 -12.94 -13.45 10.43
C LEU A 228 -12.63 -12.56 11.62
N VAL A 229 -11.86 -13.08 12.55
CA VAL A 229 -11.46 -12.38 13.78
C VAL A 229 -9.96 -12.10 13.74
N ASP A 230 -9.56 -10.89 14.13
CA ASP A 230 -8.16 -10.54 14.33
C ASP A 230 -7.58 -11.38 15.47
N PRO A 231 -6.54 -12.20 15.22
CA PRO A 231 -6.00 -13.10 16.24
C PRO A 231 -5.31 -12.37 17.40
N THR A 232 -4.86 -11.14 17.15
CA THR A 232 -4.17 -10.31 18.16
C THR A 232 -5.17 -9.62 19.08
N TYR A 233 -6.22 -9.04 18.50
CA TYR A 233 -7.14 -8.17 19.22
C TYR A 233 -8.50 -8.82 19.53
N GLY A 234 -8.79 -10.00 18.98
CA GLY A 234 -10.02 -10.74 19.23
C GLY A 234 -11.29 -10.05 18.77
N ILE A 235 -11.19 -9.19 17.73
CA ILE A 235 -12.34 -8.47 17.18
C ILE A 235 -12.65 -8.94 15.76
N PRO A 236 -13.92 -8.88 15.34
CA PRO A 236 -14.29 -9.14 13.95
C PRO A 236 -13.57 -8.16 13.00
N VAL A 237 -12.85 -8.69 12.02
CA VAL A 237 -12.21 -7.91 10.95
C VAL A 237 -12.82 -8.17 9.57
N GLN A 238 -13.72 -9.15 9.49
CA GLN A 238 -14.62 -9.38 8.38
C GLN A 238 -15.91 -9.97 8.90
N TYR A 239 -17.06 -9.44 8.48
CA TYR A 239 -18.38 -9.92 8.90
C TYR A 239 -19.46 -9.50 7.91
N ARG A 240 -20.60 -10.18 7.92
CA ARG A 240 -21.76 -9.80 7.10
C ARG A 240 -22.37 -8.51 7.64
N VAL A 241 -22.77 -7.62 6.73
CA VAL A 241 -23.47 -6.38 7.12
C VAL A 241 -24.97 -6.62 7.31
N PRO A 242 -25.68 -5.74 8.06
CA PRO A 242 -27.14 -5.74 8.11
C PRO A 242 -27.76 -5.61 6.72
N GLU A 243 -28.94 -6.18 6.51
CA GLU A 243 -29.66 -6.18 5.23
C GLU A 243 -29.88 -4.76 4.66
N SER A 244 -30.17 -3.80 5.52
CA SER A 244 -30.32 -2.39 5.11
C SER A 244 -29.04 -1.81 4.50
N THR A 245 -27.88 -2.13 5.08
CA THR A 245 -26.58 -1.73 4.55
C THR A 245 -26.27 -2.48 3.25
N ALA A 246 -26.54 -3.79 3.20
CA ALA A 246 -26.35 -4.56 1.98
C ALA A 246 -27.17 -4.00 0.82
N LYS A 247 -28.43 -3.63 1.03
CA LYS A 247 -29.29 -2.98 0.03
C LYS A 247 -28.68 -1.66 -0.46
N GLN A 248 -28.11 -0.83 0.42
CA GLN A 248 -27.46 0.43 0.02
C GLN A 248 -26.22 0.19 -0.83
N VAL A 249 -25.38 -0.79 -0.46
CA VAL A 249 -24.18 -1.16 -1.23
C VAL A 249 -24.55 -1.69 -2.61
N LEU A 250 -25.52 -2.60 -2.69
CA LEU A 250 -25.97 -3.17 -3.96
C LEU A 250 -26.65 -2.15 -4.86
N ALA A 251 -27.40 -1.20 -4.31
CA ALA A 251 -28.02 -0.12 -5.05
C ALA A 251 -27.01 0.84 -5.72
N ALA A 252 -25.77 0.86 -5.26
CA ALA A 252 -24.69 1.66 -5.88
C ALA A 252 -24.05 0.99 -7.12
N LEU A 253 -24.22 -0.34 -7.30
CA LEU A 253 -23.56 -1.08 -8.39
C LEU A 253 -23.95 -0.61 -9.80
N PRO A 254 -25.21 -0.27 -10.12
CA PRO A 254 -25.56 0.27 -11.44
C PRO A 254 -24.80 1.56 -11.78
N GLY A 255 -24.65 2.48 -10.82
CA GLY A 255 -23.86 3.70 -10.98
C GLY A 255 -22.37 3.40 -11.13
N TYR A 256 -21.85 2.48 -10.37
CA TYR A 256 -20.46 2.02 -10.49
C TYR A 256 -20.16 1.48 -11.89
N ILE A 257 -21.04 0.67 -12.49
CA ILE A 257 -20.83 0.12 -13.84
C ILE A 257 -20.56 1.24 -14.84
N GLN A 258 -21.23 2.39 -14.71
CA GLN A 258 -21.05 3.53 -15.63
C GLN A 258 -19.67 4.20 -15.47
N THR A 259 -18.93 3.91 -14.40
CA THR A 259 -17.57 4.44 -14.15
C THR A 259 -16.46 3.55 -14.70
N LEU A 260 -16.78 2.33 -15.09
CA LEU A 260 -15.88 1.41 -15.78
C LEU A 260 -15.59 1.89 -17.20
N LEU A 261 -14.49 1.42 -17.77
CA LEU A 261 -14.26 1.59 -19.20
C LEU A 261 -15.38 0.89 -20.00
N PRO A 262 -15.89 1.48 -21.08
CA PRO A 262 -17.07 0.99 -21.77
C PRO A 262 -16.99 -0.50 -22.19
N GLU A 263 -15.82 -0.97 -22.64
CA GLU A 263 -15.59 -2.36 -23.03
C GLU A 263 -15.67 -3.34 -21.84
N ARG A 264 -15.64 -2.84 -20.59
CA ARG A 264 -15.71 -3.66 -19.37
C ARG A 264 -17.15 -3.88 -18.89
N HIS A 265 -18.10 -3.06 -19.33
CA HIS A 265 -19.50 -3.15 -18.91
C HIS A 265 -20.11 -4.53 -19.23
N HIS A 266 -19.81 -5.07 -20.42
CA HIS A 266 -20.32 -6.39 -20.85
C HIS A 266 -19.85 -7.50 -19.91
N PHE A 267 -18.57 -7.54 -19.57
CA PHE A 267 -18.00 -8.56 -18.69
C PHE A 267 -18.59 -8.46 -17.29
N PHE A 268 -18.63 -7.26 -16.72
CA PHE A 268 -19.16 -7.08 -15.35
C PHE A 268 -20.65 -7.45 -15.23
N ARG A 269 -21.46 -7.19 -16.26
CA ARG A 269 -22.90 -7.51 -16.27
C ARG A 269 -23.20 -9.00 -16.23
N GLN A 270 -22.23 -9.89 -16.43
CA GLN A 270 -22.38 -11.34 -16.28
C GLN A 270 -22.40 -11.76 -14.80
N TYR A 271 -21.82 -10.95 -13.92
CA TYR A 271 -21.77 -11.24 -12.49
C TYR A 271 -23.07 -10.86 -11.76
N ARG A 272 -23.42 -11.68 -10.77
CA ARG A 272 -24.57 -11.44 -9.87
C ARG A 272 -24.09 -11.42 -8.43
N PRO A 273 -24.46 -10.40 -7.64
CA PRO A 273 -24.10 -10.32 -6.22
C PRO A 273 -24.85 -11.39 -5.41
N VAL A 274 -24.15 -11.99 -4.48
CA VAL A 274 -24.63 -13.06 -3.61
C VAL A 274 -24.67 -12.62 -2.15
N ASP A 275 -23.62 -11.97 -1.66
CA ASP A 275 -23.55 -11.51 -0.27
C ASP A 275 -22.68 -10.25 -0.13
N VAL A 276 -22.90 -9.50 0.94
CA VAL A 276 -22.20 -8.26 1.27
C VAL A 276 -21.65 -8.32 2.70
N GLY A 277 -20.37 -7.97 2.84
CA GLY A 277 -19.71 -7.89 4.14
C GLY A 277 -18.97 -6.57 4.35
N PHE A 278 -18.54 -6.37 5.57
CA PHE A 278 -17.61 -5.32 5.98
C PHE A 278 -16.24 -5.94 6.24
N ARG A 279 -15.16 -5.20 5.91
CA ARG A 279 -13.80 -5.69 6.11
C ARG A 279 -12.87 -4.58 6.61
N ILE A 280 -12.04 -4.92 7.60
CA ILE A 280 -11.00 -4.04 8.16
C ILE A 280 -9.64 -4.52 7.67
N VAL A 281 -8.96 -3.70 6.85
CA VAL A 281 -7.65 -4.03 6.27
C VAL A 281 -6.61 -2.94 6.55
N GLY A 282 -5.33 -3.33 6.50
CA GLY A 282 -4.19 -2.41 6.59
C GLY A 282 -4.03 -1.74 7.96
N THR A 283 -3.26 -0.64 7.98
CA THR A 283 -3.06 0.27 9.12
C THR A 283 -3.58 1.66 8.77
N GLY A 284 -3.20 2.23 7.64
CA GLY A 284 -3.62 3.56 7.19
C GLY A 284 -5.14 3.69 7.02
N SER A 285 -5.78 2.69 6.40
CA SER A 285 -7.21 2.67 6.09
C SER A 285 -8.13 2.22 7.25
N VAL A 286 -7.61 1.81 8.42
CA VAL A 286 -8.48 1.47 9.55
C VAL A 286 -9.36 2.66 9.92
N GLY A 287 -10.66 2.38 10.10
CA GLY A 287 -11.67 3.38 10.41
C GLY A 287 -12.39 3.96 9.17
N THR A 288 -11.92 3.74 7.93
CA THR A 288 -12.75 3.96 6.75
C THR A 288 -13.73 2.78 6.57
N ARG A 289 -14.84 3.06 5.89
CA ARG A 289 -15.81 2.01 5.56
C ARG A 289 -15.30 1.22 4.36
N ASP A 290 -15.17 -0.09 4.54
CA ASP A 290 -14.66 -0.98 3.51
C ASP A 290 -15.62 -2.17 3.38
N TYR A 291 -16.38 -2.19 2.27
CA TYR A 291 -17.31 -3.27 1.98
C TYR A 291 -16.69 -4.26 1.01
N ILE A 292 -17.07 -5.53 1.16
CA ILE A 292 -16.80 -6.56 0.18
C ILE A 292 -18.11 -7.12 -0.35
N VAL A 293 -18.16 -7.34 -1.67
CA VAL A 293 -19.30 -7.97 -2.34
C VAL A 293 -18.81 -9.24 -3.01
N LEU A 294 -19.44 -10.37 -2.67
CA LEU A 294 -19.22 -11.64 -3.36
C LEU A 294 -20.20 -11.73 -4.53
N LEU A 295 -19.67 -12.02 -5.71
CA LEU A 295 -20.42 -12.20 -6.93
C LEU A 295 -20.02 -13.51 -7.62
N PHE A 296 -20.92 -14.06 -8.47
CA PHE A 296 -20.64 -15.17 -9.38
C PHE A 296 -21.17 -14.86 -10.78
N SER A 297 -20.48 -15.35 -11.80
CA SER A 297 -20.87 -15.20 -13.22
C SER A 297 -21.86 -16.24 -13.73
N GLY A 298 -22.44 -17.07 -12.86
CA GLY A 298 -23.32 -18.19 -13.20
C GLY A 298 -22.69 -19.55 -12.94
N ALA A 299 -21.39 -19.61 -12.64
CA ALA A 299 -20.67 -20.80 -12.20
C ALA A 299 -19.97 -20.53 -10.86
N ILE A 300 -19.93 -21.55 -9.99
CA ILE A 300 -19.22 -21.48 -8.69
C ILE A 300 -17.71 -21.35 -8.91
N GLU A 301 -17.21 -21.83 -10.01
CA GLU A 301 -15.82 -21.79 -10.41
C GLU A 301 -15.33 -20.39 -10.80
N ASP A 302 -16.24 -19.42 -10.96
CA ASP A 302 -15.91 -18.03 -11.32
C ASP A 302 -16.42 -17.01 -10.27
N PRO A 303 -15.84 -17.03 -9.06
CA PRO A 303 -16.16 -16.06 -8.02
C PRO A 303 -15.43 -14.74 -8.26
N LEU A 304 -16.10 -13.63 -7.99
CA LEU A 304 -15.54 -12.29 -7.95
C LEU A 304 -15.79 -11.67 -6.58
N PHE A 305 -14.75 -11.17 -5.93
CA PHE A 305 -14.88 -10.30 -4.77
C PHE A 305 -14.57 -8.86 -5.18
N LEU A 306 -15.54 -7.98 -5.04
CA LEU A 306 -15.30 -6.54 -5.12
C LEU A 306 -15.04 -5.96 -3.73
N GLN A 307 -14.08 -5.07 -3.64
CA GLN A 307 -13.86 -4.17 -2.52
C GLN A 307 -14.43 -2.80 -2.87
N LEU A 308 -15.27 -2.25 -1.98
CA LEU A 308 -15.76 -0.88 -2.06
C LEU A 308 -15.19 -0.13 -0.85
N LYS A 309 -14.09 0.58 -1.08
CA LYS A 309 -13.32 1.27 -0.03
C LYS A 309 -13.68 2.75 -0.01
N GLN A 310 -14.16 3.26 1.14
CA GLN A 310 -14.43 4.68 1.32
C GLN A 310 -13.15 5.48 1.15
N GLU A 311 -13.20 6.51 0.30
CA GLU A 311 -12.11 7.42 0.08
C GLU A 311 -12.35 8.77 0.77
N LEU A 312 -11.35 9.22 1.51
CA LEU A 312 -11.31 10.52 2.15
C LEU A 312 -10.50 11.50 1.31
N PRO A 313 -10.55 12.80 1.58
CA PRO A 313 -9.59 13.75 1.02
C PRO A 313 -8.16 13.28 1.26
N SER A 314 -7.27 13.48 0.28
CA SER A 314 -5.84 13.24 0.49
C SER A 314 -5.30 14.10 1.62
N ALA A 315 -4.42 13.55 2.44
CA ALA A 315 -3.73 14.27 3.51
C ALA A 315 -2.96 15.51 2.99
N TYR A 316 -2.61 15.52 1.72
CA TYR A 316 -1.90 16.63 1.07
C TYR A 316 -2.84 17.75 0.60
N ALA A 317 -4.14 17.47 0.45
CA ALA A 317 -5.08 18.39 -0.20
C ALA A 317 -5.18 19.76 0.46
N SER A 318 -5.08 19.83 1.79
CA SER A 318 -5.14 21.08 2.56
C SER A 318 -3.93 22.00 2.36
N TYR A 319 -2.82 21.45 1.87
CA TYR A 319 -1.55 22.15 1.67
C TYR A 319 -1.28 22.54 0.21
N LEU A 320 -2.24 22.26 -0.68
CA LEU A 320 -2.15 22.56 -2.11
C LEU A 320 -3.14 23.66 -2.50
N PRO A 321 -2.89 24.40 -3.61
CA PRO A 321 -3.83 25.39 -4.11
C PRO A 321 -5.21 24.80 -4.41
N LYS A 322 -6.28 25.45 -3.97
CA LYS A 322 -7.68 24.98 -4.13
C LYS A 322 -8.24 25.20 -5.54
N SER A 323 -7.41 25.30 -6.57
CA SER A 323 -7.84 25.70 -7.92
C SER A 323 -8.77 24.71 -8.62
N ASN A 324 -8.75 23.43 -8.25
CA ASN A 324 -9.65 22.41 -8.82
C ASN A 324 -9.79 21.20 -7.90
N PRO A 325 -10.60 21.27 -6.84
CA PRO A 325 -10.78 20.13 -5.94
C PRO A 325 -11.44 18.95 -6.67
N PRO A 326 -11.09 17.72 -6.35
CA PRO A 326 -11.72 16.53 -6.93
C PRO A 326 -13.20 16.50 -6.56
N LYS A 327 -14.07 16.30 -7.56
CA LYS A 327 -15.51 16.20 -7.36
C LYS A 327 -15.93 14.94 -6.59
N HIS A 328 -15.13 13.88 -6.70
CA HIS A 328 -15.38 12.59 -6.08
C HIS A 328 -14.06 11.92 -5.70
N HIS A 329 -13.84 11.59 -4.42
CA HIS A 329 -12.54 11.07 -3.97
C HIS A 329 -12.24 9.66 -4.50
N GLY A 330 -13.23 8.78 -4.71
CA GLY A 330 -13.03 7.51 -5.39
C GLY A 330 -12.56 7.70 -6.84
N GLN A 331 -13.13 8.66 -7.57
CA GLN A 331 -12.67 9.03 -8.92
C GLN A 331 -11.23 9.56 -8.88
N ARG A 332 -10.88 10.41 -7.91
CA ARG A 332 -9.50 10.91 -7.71
C ARG A 332 -8.49 9.76 -7.68
N VAL A 333 -8.80 8.71 -6.93
CA VAL A 333 -7.93 7.52 -6.82
C VAL A 333 -7.83 6.79 -8.16
N VAL A 334 -8.94 6.53 -8.83
CA VAL A 334 -8.96 5.86 -10.14
C VAL A 334 -8.18 6.65 -11.19
N ASP A 335 -8.35 7.98 -11.24
CA ASP A 335 -7.64 8.86 -12.17
C ASP A 335 -6.13 8.87 -11.87
N GLY A 336 -5.74 8.85 -10.58
CA GLY A 336 -4.34 8.74 -10.17
C GLY A 336 -3.70 7.43 -10.64
N VAL A 337 -4.37 6.31 -10.42
CA VAL A 337 -3.93 4.98 -10.90
C VAL A 337 -3.74 5.00 -12.43
N ARG A 338 -4.75 5.45 -13.19
CA ARG A 338 -4.71 5.47 -14.67
C ARG A 338 -3.61 6.37 -15.23
N ARG A 339 -3.23 7.43 -14.52
CA ARG A 339 -2.13 8.32 -14.92
C ARG A 339 -0.76 7.70 -14.69
N MET A 340 -0.57 7.04 -13.55
CA MET A 340 0.75 6.53 -13.14
C MET A 340 1.04 5.12 -13.65
N LEU A 341 0.01 4.26 -13.77
CA LEU A 341 0.17 2.85 -14.17
C LEU A 341 -0.21 2.63 -15.63
N VAL A 342 0.46 1.65 -16.27
CA VAL A 342 0.11 1.16 -17.62
C VAL A 342 -1.03 0.15 -17.52
N GLN A 343 -0.91 -0.76 -16.55
CA GLN A 343 -1.88 -1.82 -16.32
C GLN A 343 -2.46 -1.69 -14.91
N PHE A 344 -3.73 -1.93 -14.77
CA PHE A 344 -4.47 -1.85 -13.52
C PHE A 344 -5.69 -2.77 -13.57
N ASP A 345 -6.35 -2.96 -12.43
CA ASP A 345 -7.54 -3.79 -12.29
C ASP A 345 -8.61 -3.42 -13.34
N ILE A 346 -9.07 -4.42 -14.07
CA ILE A 346 -10.05 -4.25 -15.16
C ILE A 346 -11.43 -3.77 -14.66
N PHE A 347 -11.77 -4.04 -13.39
CA PHE A 347 -13.00 -3.60 -12.75
C PHE A 347 -12.80 -2.42 -11.81
N MET A 348 -11.70 -1.68 -11.98
CA MET A 348 -11.47 -0.47 -11.19
C MET A 348 -12.39 0.68 -11.63
N GLY A 349 -13.17 1.19 -10.69
CA GLY A 349 -14.09 2.31 -10.85
C GLY A 349 -14.41 2.93 -9.50
N TRP A 350 -15.51 3.70 -9.43
CA TRP A 350 -15.93 4.35 -8.19
C TRP A 350 -17.45 4.31 -8.02
N ALA A 351 -17.89 4.48 -6.77
CA ALA A 351 -19.31 4.50 -6.42
C ALA A 351 -19.57 5.53 -5.32
N THR A 352 -20.83 5.95 -5.21
CA THR A 352 -21.35 6.72 -4.07
C THR A 352 -22.32 5.85 -3.27
N ILE A 353 -22.07 5.67 -1.97
CA ILE A 353 -22.95 4.93 -1.06
C ILE A 353 -23.32 5.85 0.10
N ALA A 354 -24.60 6.11 0.28
CA ALA A 354 -25.11 7.00 1.33
C ALA A 354 -24.37 8.37 1.37
N GLY A 355 -24.14 8.96 0.20
CA GLY A 355 -23.49 10.26 0.04
C GLY A 355 -21.97 10.25 0.22
N ARG A 356 -21.32 9.09 0.43
CA ARG A 356 -19.88 8.96 0.60
C ARG A 356 -19.23 8.39 -0.66
N PRO A 357 -18.02 8.88 -1.03
CA PRO A 357 -17.28 8.38 -2.18
C PRO A 357 -16.51 7.09 -1.86
N TYR A 358 -16.53 6.15 -2.79
CA TYR A 358 -15.82 4.86 -2.70
C TYR A 358 -15.01 4.59 -3.95
N LEU A 359 -13.79 4.06 -3.76
CA LEU A 359 -13.07 3.30 -4.77
C LEU A 359 -13.70 1.91 -4.87
N VAL A 360 -13.87 1.40 -6.08
CA VAL A 360 -14.29 0.01 -6.32
C VAL A 360 -13.22 -0.71 -7.12
N ARG A 361 -12.79 -1.88 -6.64
CA ARG A 361 -11.77 -2.72 -7.29
C ARG A 361 -11.96 -4.19 -6.94
N GLN A 362 -11.29 -5.07 -7.66
CA GLN A 362 -11.19 -6.47 -7.24
C GLN A 362 -10.44 -6.60 -5.92
N LEU A 363 -10.97 -7.44 -5.03
CA LEU A 363 -10.29 -7.80 -3.80
C LEU A 363 -9.43 -9.03 -4.04
N ARG A 364 -8.12 -8.93 -3.84
CA ARG A 364 -7.18 -10.07 -3.90
C ARG A 364 -7.16 -10.84 -5.24
N ASP A 365 -7.17 -10.14 -6.35
CA ASP A 365 -6.75 -10.76 -7.60
C ASP A 365 -5.22 -10.81 -7.61
N HIS A 366 -4.67 -12.00 -7.27
CA HIS A 366 -3.23 -12.26 -7.28
C HIS A 366 -2.38 -11.24 -6.48
N LYS A 367 -2.85 -10.78 -5.32
CA LYS A 367 -2.14 -9.77 -4.51
C LYS A 367 -1.08 -10.37 -3.60
N GLY A 368 0.13 -9.81 -3.69
CA GLY A 368 1.25 -10.04 -2.78
C GLY A 368 1.93 -8.72 -2.40
N GLY A 369 2.52 -8.64 -1.22
CA GLY A 369 3.29 -7.48 -0.73
C GLY A 369 4.58 -7.88 -0.03
N ILE A 370 5.48 -6.92 0.13
CA ILE A 370 6.78 -7.07 0.80
C ILE A 370 6.58 -7.22 2.32
N GLU A 371 7.33 -8.11 2.91
CA GLU A 371 7.46 -8.28 4.36
C GLU A 371 8.84 -7.78 4.83
N SER A 372 8.96 -7.42 6.13
CA SER A 372 10.23 -6.91 6.68
C SER A 372 11.39 -7.91 6.48
N SER A 373 11.12 -9.22 6.55
CA SER A 373 12.11 -10.26 6.28
C SER A 373 12.67 -10.27 4.85
N ASP A 374 11.89 -9.80 3.88
CA ASP A 374 12.34 -9.69 2.48
C ASP A 374 13.37 -8.56 2.30
N LEU A 375 13.50 -7.66 3.30
CA LEU A 375 14.37 -6.48 3.28
C LEU A 375 15.67 -6.66 4.08
N GLU A 376 16.03 -7.84 4.53
CA GLU A 376 17.28 -8.10 5.24
C GLU A 376 18.50 -8.08 4.30
N GLY A 377 19.60 -7.53 4.76
CA GLY A 377 20.91 -7.57 4.08
C GLY A 377 20.88 -6.96 2.68
N LYS A 378 21.18 -7.75 1.64
CA LYS A 378 21.18 -7.30 0.25
C LYS A 378 19.76 -7.05 -0.29
N GLY A 379 18.74 -7.64 0.33
CA GLY A 379 17.35 -7.48 -0.10
C GLY A 379 16.89 -6.03 -0.08
N VAL A 380 17.25 -5.25 0.94
CA VAL A 380 16.86 -3.84 1.03
C VAL A 380 17.47 -2.99 -0.08
N LEU A 381 18.73 -3.26 -0.49
CA LEU A 381 19.40 -2.52 -1.57
C LEU A 381 18.73 -2.79 -2.92
N GLN A 382 18.52 -4.07 -3.23
CA GLN A 382 17.89 -4.50 -4.48
C GLN A 382 16.44 -3.97 -4.57
N TYR A 383 15.71 -4.01 -3.47
CA TYR A 383 14.35 -3.52 -3.43
C TYR A 383 14.26 -1.99 -3.54
N ALA A 384 15.23 -1.28 -3.00
CA ALA A 384 15.34 0.17 -3.15
C ALA A 384 15.48 0.60 -4.62
N GLU A 385 16.24 -0.15 -5.44
CA GLU A 385 16.34 0.07 -6.89
C GLU A 385 14.97 -0.12 -7.57
N VAL A 386 14.24 -1.18 -7.21
CA VAL A 386 12.87 -1.40 -7.72
C VAL A 386 11.96 -0.22 -7.39
N CYS A 387 11.99 0.26 -6.14
CA CYS A 387 11.21 1.43 -5.71
C CYS A 387 11.56 2.67 -6.54
N GLY A 388 12.85 2.89 -6.83
CA GLY A 388 13.33 4.01 -7.61
C GLY A 388 12.80 4.00 -9.04
N GLU A 389 12.87 2.86 -9.71
CA GLU A 389 12.41 2.74 -11.10
C GLU A 389 10.89 2.85 -11.22
N LEU A 390 10.13 2.19 -10.34
CA LEU A 390 8.67 2.23 -10.39
C LEU A 390 8.13 3.62 -10.10
N LEU A 391 8.73 4.34 -9.14
CA LEU A 391 8.31 5.70 -8.82
C LEU A 391 8.69 6.68 -9.95
N ALA A 392 9.90 6.54 -10.54
CA ALA A 392 10.31 7.34 -11.69
C ALA A 392 9.37 7.14 -12.89
N LYS A 393 9.00 5.89 -13.19
CA LYS A 393 8.01 5.57 -14.23
C LYS A 393 6.68 6.28 -13.97
N GLY A 394 6.13 6.16 -12.75
CA GLY A 394 4.86 6.79 -12.39
C GLY A 394 4.88 8.31 -12.55
N HIS A 395 5.96 8.95 -12.10
CA HIS A 395 6.15 10.39 -12.20
C HIS A 395 6.37 10.85 -13.64
N ALA A 396 7.16 10.12 -14.43
CA ALA A 396 7.40 10.45 -15.84
C ALA A 396 6.13 10.36 -16.68
N ARG A 397 5.25 9.39 -16.41
CA ARG A 397 3.96 9.22 -17.11
C ARG A 397 2.96 10.31 -16.78
N SER A 398 3.07 10.94 -15.62
CA SER A 398 2.08 11.88 -15.10
C SER A 398 2.55 13.33 -15.03
N GLY A 399 3.83 13.56 -15.31
CA GLY A 399 4.48 14.87 -15.30
C GLY A 399 5.35 15.09 -16.54
N ASP A 400 6.37 15.94 -16.40
CA ASP A 400 7.35 16.20 -17.47
C ASP A 400 8.71 15.57 -17.12
N PRO A 401 9.08 14.42 -17.74
CA PRO A 401 10.34 13.74 -17.46
C PRO A 401 11.56 14.59 -17.86
N CYS A 402 11.46 15.46 -18.87
CA CYS A 402 12.57 16.34 -19.26
C CYS A 402 12.84 17.41 -18.20
N MET A 403 11.79 18.00 -17.60
CA MET A 403 11.95 18.94 -16.48
C MET A 403 12.55 18.24 -15.26
N LEU A 404 12.06 17.06 -14.91
CA LEU A 404 12.59 16.26 -13.78
C LEU A 404 14.05 15.88 -14.01
N ALA A 405 14.39 15.35 -15.20
CA ALA A 405 15.76 15.03 -15.59
C ALA A 405 16.66 16.27 -15.56
N GLY A 406 16.16 17.41 -16.04
CA GLY A 406 16.82 18.70 -15.96
C GLY A 406 17.14 19.12 -14.53
N TYR A 407 16.16 19.03 -13.62
CA TYR A 407 16.36 19.36 -12.20
C TYR A 407 17.34 18.40 -11.53
N LEU A 408 17.17 17.09 -11.69
CA LEU A 408 18.03 16.07 -11.07
C LEU A 408 19.48 16.15 -11.60
N GLY A 409 19.66 16.24 -12.91
CA GLY A 409 20.95 16.18 -13.57
C GLY A 409 21.60 14.81 -13.47
N THR A 410 22.90 14.70 -13.81
CA THR A 410 23.63 13.44 -13.83
C THR A 410 24.46 13.18 -12.57
N ALA A 411 24.78 14.23 -11.79
CA ALA A 411 25.59 14.13 -10.59
C ALA A 411 24.77 13.75 -9.36
N ASP A 412 25.36 13.06 -8.41
CA ASP A 412 24.80 12.49 -7.18
C ASP A 412 24.45 13.50 -6.06
N ARG A 413 24.43 14.80 -6.36
CA ARG A 413 24.17 15.87 -5.36
C ARG A 413 22.80 15.74 -4.71
N PHE A 414 21.79 15.40 -5.50
CA PHE A 414 20.44 15.14 -4.99
C PHE A 414 20.40 13.85 -4.16
N ASP A 415 21.06 12.78 -4.65
CA ASP A 415 21.09 11.47 -4.00
C ASP A 415 21.65 11.57 -2.58
N LYS A 416 22.81 12.25 -2.41
CA LYS A 416 23.41 12.50 -1.10
C LYS A 416 22.55 13.38 -0.18
N ALA A 417 21.91 14.40 -0.76
CA ALA A 417 21.00 15.26 0.01
C ALA A 417 19.79 14.47 0.51
N LEU A 418 19.20 13.60 -0.32
CA LEU A 418 18.04 12.81 0.05
C LEU A 418 18.34 11.83 1.20
N VAL A 419 19.57 11.29 1.27
CA VAL A 419 19.99 10.45 2.40
C VAL A 419 19.93 11.23 3.71
N ASN A 420 20.40 12.47 3.74
CA ASN A 420 20.36 13.29 4.95
C ASN A 420 18.91 13.53 5.37
N PHE A 421 18.06 13.96 4.41
CA PHE A 421 16.63 14.13 4.69
C PHE A 421 15.99 12.85 5.26
N ALA A 422 16.26 11.71 4.62
CA ALA A 422 15.64 10.43 4.99
C ALA A 422 15.99 9.99 6.43
N VAL A 423 17.25 10.20 6.84
CA VAL A 423 17.71 9.90 8.21
C VAL A 423 17.07 10.85 9.21
N ASP A 424 17.17 12.18 8.96
CA ASP A 424 16.64 13.18 9.85
C ASP A 424 15.13 13.03 10.05
N TYR A 425 14.40 12.70 8.96
CA TYR A 425 12.96 12.49 9.01
C TYR A 425 12.57 11.17 9.69
N ALA A 426 13.30 10.08 9.45
CA ALA A 426 13.09 8.81 10.15
C ALA A 426 13.33 8.94 11.66
N ASP A 427 14.30 9.75 12.06
CA ASP A 427 14.54 10.05 13.47
C ASP A 427 13.43 10.94 14.07
N GLN A 428 12.84 11.85 13.28
CA GLN A 428 11.67 12.62 13.71
C GLN A 428 10.43 11.73 13.85
N ASP A 429 10.17 10.85 12.88
CA ASP A 429 9.06 9.90 12.94
C ASP A 429 9.17 8.99 14.19
N THR A 430 10.38 8.57 14.52
CA THR A 430 10.64 7.79 15.75
C THR A 430 10.32 8.59 17.02
N ARG A 431 10.63 9.89 17.06
CA ARG A 431 10.21 10.77 18.17
C ARG A 431 8.69 10.92 18.26
N ASP A 432 8.02 11.10 17.11
CA ASP A 432 6.56 11.18 17.05
C ASP A 432 5.88 9.87 17.50
N PHE A 433 6.48 8.73 17.14
CA PHE A 433 6.06 7.43 17.65
C PHE A 433 6.18 7.33 19.17
N GLU A 434 7.28 7.82 19.75
CA GLU A 434 7.45 7.88 21.21
C GLU A 434 6.41 8.79 21.89
N GLU A 435 6.04 9.92 21.26
CA GLU A 435 4.94 10.76 21.73
C GLU A 435 3.60 10.03 21.69
N LEU A 436 3.32 9.25 20.63
CA LEU A 436 2.14 8.38 20.59
C LEU A 436 2.15 7.38 21.76
N LEU A 437 3.28 6.72 22.03
CA LEU A 437 3.38 5.79 23.16
C LEU A 437 3.20 6.47 24.52
N LYS A 438 3.65 7.72 24.68
CA LYS A 438 3.40 8.53 25.88
C LYS A 438 1.90 8.84 26.02
N ALA A 439 1.26 9.28 24.93
CA ALA A 439 -0.16 9.58 24.89
C ALA A 439 -1.04 8.36 25.22
N ILE A 440 -0.63 7.17 24.77
CA ILE A 440 -1.29 5.91 25.12
C ILE A 440 -1.12 5.60 26.61
N ARG A 441 0.09 5.72 27.14
CA ARG A 441 0.36 5.47 28.57
C ARG A 441 -0.37 6.41 29.52
N SER A 442 -0.52 7.68 29.13
CA SER A 442 -1.29 8.67 29.90
C SER A 442 -2.81 8.50 29.78
N GLY A 443 -3.28 7.64 28.86
CA GLY A 443 -4.72 7.45 28.57
C GLY A 443 -5.31 8.56 27.71
N SER A 444 -4.51 9.50 27.19
CA SER A 444 -5.00 10.53 26.28
C SER A 444 -5.32 9.99 24.88
N VAL A 445 -4.70 8.88 24.48
CA VAL A 445 -5.05 8.12 23.26
C VAL A 445 -5.50 6.72 23.66
N GLU A 446 -6.74 6.38 23.30
CA GLU A 446 -7.27 5.06 23.54
C GLU A 446 -6.76 4.05 22.50
N VAL A 447 -6.37 2.86 22.96
CA VAL A 447 -5.94 1.74 22.11
C VAL A 447 -6.66 0.45 22.44
N ARG A 448 -6.91 -0.36 21.42
CA ARG A 448 -7.40 -1.72 21.62
C ARG A 448 -6.30 -2.59 22.23
N LYS A 449 -6.59 -3.17 23.41
CA LYS A 449 -5.68 -4.10 24.07
C LYS A 449 -5.69 -5.45 23.34
N PRO A 450 -4.54 -6.14 23.24
CA PRO A 450 -4.51 -7.52 22.75
C PRO A 450 -5.46 -8.41 23.58
N ALA A 451 -6.14 -9.34 22.89
CA ALA A 451 -6.90 -10.37 23.59
C ALA A 451 -5.94 -11.11 24.53
N ALA A 452 -6.28 -11.19 25.83
CA ALA A 452 -5.52 -11.98 26.77
C ALA A 452 -5.39 -13.39 26.16
N LYS A 453 -4.16 -13.92 26.06
CA LYS A 453 -3.95 -15.32 25.70
C LYS A 453 -4.78 -16.11 26.71
N GLN A 454 -5.91 -16.65 26.32
CA GLN A 454 -6.61 -17.62 27.14
C GLN A 454 -5.56 -18.70 27.40
N ALA A 455 -5.05 -18.71 28.64
CA ALA A 455 -4.20 -19.77 29.10
C ALA A 455 -4.90 -21.05 28.69
N LYS A 456 -4.18 -22.00 28.14
CA LYS A 456 -4.64 -23.36 27.86
C LYS A 456 -5.08 -23.97 29.19
N ALA A 457 -6.25 -23.56 29.66
CA ALA A 457 -6.93 -24.16 30.76
C ALA A 457 -7.66 -25.38 30.20
N ASN A 458 -7.35 -26.51 30.81
CA ASN A 458 -8.03 -27.79 30.67
C ASN A 458 -7.68 -28.68 29.49
N LYS A 459 -6.45 -29.24 29.50
CA LYS A 459 -6.39 -30.68 29.25
C LYS A 459 -6.82 -31.42 30.53
N PRO A 460 -7.81 -32.31 30.48
CA PRO A 460 -8.11 -33.19 31.62
C PRO A 460 -6.85 -33.99 31.94
N LYS A 461 -6.46 -33.97 33.21
CA LYS A 461 -5.41 -34.87 33.70
C LYS A 461 -5.91 -36.30 33.53
N ASP A 462 -5.45 -37.01 32.54
CA ASP A 462 -5.61 -38.45 32.45
C ASP A 462 -5.02 -39.06 33.70
N LYS A 463 -5.89 -39.68 34.49
CA LYS A 463 -5.54 -40.45 35.66
C LYS A 463 -4.56 -41.55 35.24
N LYS A 464 -3.34 -41.49 35.74
CA LYS A 464 -2.37 -42.58 35.69
C LYS A 464 -3.05 -43.85 36.21
N LYS A 465 -3.34 -44.81 35.35
CA LYS A 465 -3.59 -46.18 35.72
C LYS A 465 -2.30 -46.79 36.26
N ALA A 466 -2.36 -47.31 37.44
CA ALA A 466 -1.28 -48.06 38.09
C ALA A 466 -0.91 -49.32 37.28
N PRO A 467 0.34 -49.75 37.28
CA PRO A 467 0.77 -50.96 36.56
C PRO A 467 0.27 -52.21 37.29
N PRO A 468 -0.18 -53.28 36.60
CA PRO A 468 -0.50 -54.54 37.22
C PRO A 468 0.78 -55.29 37.60
N GLU A 469 0.75 -55.91 38.81
CA GLU A 469 1.74 -56.74 39.43
C GLU A 469 2.18 -57.93 38.58
N ALA A 470 3.47 -58.21 38.64
CA ALA A 470 4.11 -59.39 38.08
C ALA A 470 3.70 -60.68 38.83
N LYS A 471 3.19 -61.68 38.11
CA LYS A 471 3.26 -63.10 38.55
C LYS A 471 4.07 -63.88 37.53
N GLY A 472 5.01 -64.59 38.09
CA GLY A 472 6.17 -65.17 37.51
C GLY A 472 6.06 -66.54 36.84
N LYS A 473 7.18 -66.93 36.29
CA LYS A 473 7.71 -68.26 36.04
C LYS A 473 7.03 -69.10 34.94
N ALA A 474 7.72 -69.43 33.85
CA ALA A 474 8.52 -70.63 33.82
C ALA A 474 9.21 -70.84 32.46
N LYS A 475 10.41 -71.41 32.53
CA LYS A 475 11.34 -71.94 31.59
C LYS A 475 10.79 -72.68 30.37
N GLY A 476 11.42 -72.51 29.21
CA GLY A 476 11.35 -73.43 28.09
C GLY A 476 12.39 -73.15 27.03
N LYS A 477 13.44 -73.99 27.00
CA LYS A 477 14.59 -74.02 26.08
C LYS A 477 14.17 -74.43 24.65
N LYS A 478 14.85 -73.95 23.65
CA LYS A 478 15.59 -74.66 22.60
C LYS A 478 15.41 -74.15 21.16
N LYS A 479 16.58 -73.79 20.58
CA LYS A 479 17.16 -74.20 19.30
C LYS A 479 16.44 -73.77 18.00
N ALA A 480 17.05 -72.89 17.24
CA ALA A 480 18.10 -73.13 16.25
C ALA A 480 17.63 -73.50 14.82
N LYS A 481 18.28 -72.83 13.90
CA LYS A 481 18.51 -73.10 12.45
C LYS A 481 17.51 -72.44 11.52
N SER A 482 17.99 -71.52 10.71
CA SER A 482 18.87 -71.48 9.55
C SER A 482 18.08 -71.56 8.22
N SER A 483 18.51 -70.60 7.38
CA SER A 483 18.54 -70.65 5.90
C SER A 483 17.17 -70.66 5.20
N THR A 484 16.94 -69.73 4.39
CA THR A 484 17.56 -69.30 3.14
C THR A 484 17.22 -67.86 2.84
#